data_a45dd64e0d9a09713ef9ffa4345558f3
#
_entry.id   a45dd64e0d9a09713ef9ffa4345558f3
#
_cell.length_a   1.000
_cell.length_b   1.000
_cell.length_c   1.000
_cell.angle_alpha   90.00
_cell.angle_beta   90.00
_cell.angle_gamma   90.00
#
_symmetry.space_group_name_H-M   'P 1'
#
loop_
_entity.id
_entity.type
_entity.pdbx_description
1 polymer ?
#
loop_
_entity_poly.entity_id
_entity_poly.type
_entity_poly.pdbx_seq_one_letter_code
_entity_poly.pdbx_strand_id
1 'polypeptide(L)'
;MKKLKMFALAAVALIGITGVANAATTMLAQDDFVGISFWIISMGMLAATAFFFMERGTVAPGWKTSVTVAGLVTGIAFIHYMYMRDVWVTTGDSPTVYRYIDWLITVPLQMIEFYLILAAVRKANSRVCFSYSC
;
A
#
# COMPACT_ATOMS: atom_id res chain seq x y z
N MET A 1 3.03 -14.40 21.67
CA MET A 1 2.64 -13.22 20.89
C MET A 1 3.79 -12.59 20.09
N LYS A 2 5.00 -12.39 20.65
CA LYS A 2 6.16 -11.85 19.88
C LYS A 2 6.60 -12.76 18.71
N LYS A 3 6.62 -14.09 18.91
CA LYS A 3 7.01 -15.06 17.87
C LYS A 3 6.01 -15.10 16.70
N LEU A 4 4.71 -14.99 16.97
CA LEU A 4 3.67 -14.97 15.92
C LEU A 4 3.77 -13.71 15.05
N LYS A 5 4.08 -12.54 15.66
CA LYS A 5 4.30 -11.28 14.94
C LYS A 5 5.55 -11.35 14.05
N MET A 6 6.59 -12.01 14.52
CA MET A 6 7.83 -12.21 13.74
C MET A 6 7.61 -13.16 12.56
N PHE A 7 6.80 -14.22 12.72
CA PHE A 7 6.42 -15.13 11.63
C PHE A 7 5.56 -14.42 10.57
N ALA A 8 4.60 -13.60 10.98
CA ALA A 8 3.77 -12.82 10.06
C ALA A 8 4.61 -11.80 9.27
N LEU A 9 5.57 -11.12 9.91
CA LEU A 9 6.48 -10.20 9.23
C LEU A 9 7.40 -10.91 8.24
N ALA A 10 7.92 -12.08 8.62
CA ALA A 10 8.76 -12.91 7.76
C ALA A 10 7.97 -13.46 6.55
N ALA A 11 6.71 -13.86 6.74
CA ALA A 11 5.85 -14.33 5.65
C ALA A 11 5.54 -13.21 4.63
N VAL A 12 5.26 -12.00 5.09
CA VAL A 12 5.04 -10.83 4.23
C VAL A 12 6.32 -10.46 3.48
N ALA A 13 7.48 -10.52 4.14
CA ALA A 13 8.76 -10.29 3.50
C ALA A 13 9.09 -11.37 2.45
N LEU A 14 8.77 -12.64 2.72
CA LEU A 14 9.01 -13.74 1.78
C LEU A 14 8.14 -13.62 0.52
N ILE A 15 6.87 -13.27 0.67
CA ILE A 15 5.94 -13.05 -0.45
C ILE A 15 6.41 -11.85 -1.29
N GLY A 16 6.88 -10.79 -0.65
CA GLY A 16 7.45 -9.62 -1.33
C GLY A 16 8.71 -9.98 -2.14
N ILE A 17 9.61 -10.79 -1.58
CA ILE A 17 10.87 -11.19 -2.23
C ILE A 17 10.60 -12.09 -3.45
N THR A 18 9.65 -13.03 -3.37
CA THR A 18 9.33 -13.90 -4.52
C THR A 18 8.66 -13.14 -5.65
N GLY A 19 7.80 -12.15 -5.35
CA GLY A 19 7.22 -11.26 -6.34
C GLY A 19 8.26 -10.40 -7.06
N VAL A 20 9.23 -9.86 -6.32
CA VAL A 20 10.35 -9.08 -6.88
C VAL A 20 11.29 -9.96 -7.72
N ALA A 21 11.54 -11.20 -7.30
CA ALA A 21 12.39 -12.14 -8.05
C ALA A 21 11.78 -12.53 -9.41
N ASN A 22 10.47 -12.77 -9.47
CA ASN A 22 9.78 -13.04 -10.75
C ASN A 22 9.75 -11.82 -11.67
N ALA A 23 9.62 -10.62 -11.13
CA ALA A 23 9.68 -9.38 -11.91
C ALA A 23 11.07 -9.10 -12.52
N ALA A 24 12.13 -9.62 -11.89
CA ALA A 24 13.50 -9.47 -12.39
C ALA A 24 13.80 -10.38 -13.59
N THR A 25 12.97 -11.39 -13.87
CA THR A 25 13.18 -12.33 -14.98
C THR A 25 12.63 -11.85 -16.32
N THR A 26 11.68 -10.91 -16.32
CA THR A 26 11.23 -10.22 -17.54
C THR A 26 12.05 -8.95 -17.74
N MET A 27 13.02 -9.00 -18.67
CA MET A 27 13.83 -7.83 -19.00
C MET A 27 12.94 -6.72 -19.55
N LEU A 28 13.03 -5.53 -18.92
CA LEU A 28 12.42 -4.31 -19.44
C LEU A 28 13.20 -3.86 -20.67
N ALA A 29 12.50 -3.65 -21.77
CA ALA A 29 13.09 -2.94 -22.90
C ALA A 29 13.40 -1.49 -22.49
N GLN A 30 14.53 -0.96 -22.92
CA GLN A 30 14.99 0.38 -22.50
C GLN A 30 14.10 1.51 -23.05
N ASP A 31 13.31 1.22 -24.05
CA ASP A 31 12.37 2.10 -24.74
C ASP A 31 10.91 1.92 -24.30
N ASP A 32 10.63 0.93 -23.43
CA ASP A 32 9.29 0.72 -22.86
C ASP A 32 9.04 1.62 -21.64
N PHE A 33 8.69 2.88 -21.89
CA PHE A 33 8.35 3.84 -20.85
C PHE A 33 7.15 3.43 -19.99
N VAL A 34 6.21 2.67 -20.55
CA VAL A 34 5.03 2.20 -19.82
C VAL A 34 5.42 1.11 -18.82
N GLY A 35 6.15 0.09 -19.27
CA GLY A 35 6.67 -0.96 -18.40
C GLY A 35 7.60 -0.42 -17.30
N ILE A 36 8.44 0.56 -17.64
CA ILE A 36 9.32 1.26 -16.67
C ILE A 36 8.48 2.02 -15.65
N SER A 37 7.42 2.72 -16.07
CA SER A 37 6.55 3.45 -15.14
C SER A 37 5.81 2.51 -14.17
N PHE A 38 5.32 1.36 -14.64
CA PHE A 38 4.75 0.33 -13.77
C PHE A 38 5.75 -0.15 -12.71
N TRP A 39 7.00 -0.34 -13.12
CA TRP A 39 8.05 -0.78 -12.19
C TRP A 39 8.36 0.29 -11.13
N ILE A 40 8.54 1.55 -11.52
CA ILE A 40 8.81 2.66 -10.60
C ILE A 40 7.67 2.83 -9.60
N ILE A 41 6.41 2.80 -10.08
CA ILE A 41 5.24 2.91 -9.22
C ILE A 41 5.18 1.74 -8.24
N SER A 42 5.45 0.52 -8.69
CA SER A 42 5.46 -0.66 -7.83
C SER A 42 6.50 -0.51 -6.71
N MET A 43 7.71 -0.07 -7.02
CA MET A 43 8.74 0.16 -6.00
C MET A 43 8.34 1.28 -5.02
N GLY A 44 7.72 2.34 -5.52
CA GLY A 44 7.18 3.41 -4.67
C GLY A 44 6.08 2.91 -3.72
N MET A 45 5.16 2.07 -4.20
CA MET A 45 4.11 1.45 -3.38
C MET A 45 4.68 0.50 -2.32
N LEU A 46 5.71 -0.29 -2.68
CA LEU A 46 6.41 -1.16 -1.72
C LEU A 46 7.09 -0.34 -0.61
N ALA A 47 7.79 0.72 -0.98
CA ALA A 47 8.45 1.62 -0.03
C ALA A 47 7.44 2.30 0.89
N ALA A 48 6.31 2.78 0.35
CA ALA A 48 5.23 3.37 1.14
C ALA A 48 4.61 2.35 2.11
N THR A 49 4.39 1.11 1.67
CA THR A 49 3.88 0.02 2.52
C THR A 49 4.82 -0.23 3.69
N ALA A 50 6.11 -0.37 3.43
CA ALA A 50 7.12 -0.57 4.46
C ALA A 50 7.15 0.60 5.43
N PHE A 51 7.13 1.84 4.94
CA PHE A 51 7.08 3.05 5.75
C PHE A 51 5.87 3.07 6.69
N PHE A 52 4.66 2.84 6.19
CA PHE A 52 3.46 2.86 7.01
C PHE A 52 3.47 1.78 8.10
N PHE A 53 3.97 0.59 7.82
CA PHE A 53 4.05 -0.46 8.83
C PHE A 53 5.12 -0.20 9.89
N MET A 54 6.25 0.44 9.53
CA MET A 54 7.26 0.86 10.49
C MET A 54 6.75 2.01 11.36
N GLU A 55 6.12 3.01 10.74
CA GLU A 55 5.64 4.22 11.41
C GLU A 55 4.46 3.93 12.36
N ARG A 56 3.70 2.85 12.13
CA ARG A 56 2.58 2.44 12.99
C ARG A 56 2.97 2.34 14.47
N GLY A 57 4.24 2.05 14.79
CA GLY A 57 4.75 1.95 16.16
C GLY A 57 4.83 3.30 16.88
N THR A 58 5.16 4.35 16.14
CA THR A 58 5.49 5.70 16.65
C THR A 58 4.28 6.62 16.72
N VAL A 59 3.27 6.42 15.87
CA VAL A 59 2.08 7.28 15.84
C VAL A 59 1.17 7.12 17.05
N ALA A 60 0.47 8.19 17.39
CA ALA A 60 -0.50 8.21 18.48
C ALA A 60 -1.61 7.14 18.26
N PRO A 61 -2.16 6.56 19.36
CA PRO A 61 -3.11 5.45 19.29
C PRO A 61 -4.31 5.68 18.36
N GLY A 62 -4.80 6.92 18.25
CA GLY A 62 -5.93 7.27 17.38
C GLY A 62 -5.62 7.18 15.87
N TRP A 63 -4.36 7.19 15.47
CA TRP A 63 -3.92 7.16 14.08
C TRP A 63 -3.43 5.77 13.62
N LYS A 64 -3.23 4.83 14.56
CA LYS A 64 -2.66 3.50 14.25
C LYS A 64 -3.48 2.72 13.23
N THR A 65 -4.80 2.81 13.33
CA THR A 65 -5.70 2.12 12.40
C THR A 65 -5.64 2.75 11.01
N SER A 66 -5.64 4.07 10.91
CA SER A 66 -5.52 4.78 9.64
C SER A 66 -4.20 4.42 8.92
N VAL A 67 -3.07 4.52 9.63
CA VAL A 67 -1.76 4.14 9.07
C VAL A 67 -1.70 2.67 8.65
N THR A 68 -2.41 1.78 9.37
CA THR A 68 -2.51 0.36 8.98
C THR A 68 -3.29 0.19 7.69
N VAL A 69 -4.42 0.90 7.52
CA VAL A 69 -5.23 0.85 6.30
C VAL A 69 -4.46 1.41 5.12
N ALA A 70 -3.75 2.54 5.31
CA ALA A 70 -2.86 3.09 4.28
C ALA A 70 -1.79 2.10 3.82
N GLY A 71 -1.17 1.39 4.76
CA GLY A 71 -0.22 0.31 4.45
C GLY A 71 -0.85 -0.86 3.71
N LEU A 72 -2.11 -1.22 4.00
CA LEU A 72 -2.82 -2.26 3.26
C LEU A 72 -3.16 -1.83 1.83
N VAL A 73 -3.65 -0.60 1.65
CA VAL A 73 -3.96 -0.05 0.32
C VAL A 73 -2.72 -0.05 -0.57
N THR A 74 -1.61 0.49 -0.08
CA THR A 74 -0.35 0.55 -0.84
C THR A 74 0.23 -0.84 -1.11
N GLY A 75 0.11 -1.78 -0.16
CA GLY A 75 0.58 -3.15 -0.33
C GLY A 75 -0.23 -3.94 -1.36
N ILE A 76 -1.55 -3.79 -1.38
CA ILE A 76 -2.43 -4.40 -2.39
C ILE A 76 -2.13 -3.80 -3.75
N ALA A 77 -2.04 -2.48 -3.85
CA ALA A 77 -1.69 -1.78 -5.09
C ALA A 77 -0.33 -2.23 -5.63
N PHE A 78 0.69 -2.39 -4.79
CA PHE A 78 1.99 -2.93 -5.20
C PHE A 78 1.87 -4.27 -5.95
N ILE A 79 1.14 -5.23 -5.38
CA ILE A 79 0.96 -6.56 -5.99
C ILE A 79 0.24 -6.44 -7.34
N HIS A 80 -0.82 -5.63 -7.43
CA HIS A 80 -1.57 -5.43 -8.65
C HIS A 80 -0.74 -4.75 -9.74
N TYR A 81 0.06 -3.73 -9.40
CA TYR A 81 0.92 -3.05 -10.36
C TYR A 81 2.03 -3.95 -10.91
N MET A 82 2.60 -4.84 -10.07
CA MET A 82 3.53 -5.86 -10.53
C MET A 82 2.87 -6.81 -11.54
N TYR A 83 1.66 -7.29 -11.25
CA TYR A 83 0.91 -8.16 -12.14
C TYR A 83 0.50 -7.45 -13.45
N MET A 84 0.03 -6.20 -13.36
CA MET A 84 -0.31 -5.39 -14.54
C MET A 84 0.90 -5.15 -15.44
N ARG A 85 2.08 -4.97 -14.86
CA ARG A 85 3.33 -4.88 -15.61
C ARG A 85 3.62 -6.15 -16.38
N ASP A 86 3.48 -7.32 -15.75
CA ASP A 86 3.73 -8.61 -16.43
C ASP A 86 2.76 -8.83 -17.58
N VAL A 87 1.49 -8.45 -17.43
CA VAL A 87 0.51 -8.47 -18.51
C VAL A 87 0.91 -7.51 -19.64
N TRP A 88 1.33 -6.28 -19.32
CA TRP A 88 1.79 -5.32 -20.34
C TRP A 88 2.99 -5.86 -21.14
N VAL A 89 4.02 -6.37 -20.44
CA VAL A 89 5.24 -6.88 -21.10
C VAL A 89 4.96 -8.10 -21.99
N THR A 90 3.97 -8.93 -21.63
CA THR A 90 3.65 -10.15 -22.38
C THR A 90 2.67 -9.92 -23.53
N THR A 91 1.72 -9.00 -23.38
CA THR A 91 0.62 -8.80 -24.35
C THR A 91 0.74 -7.52 -25.16
N GLY A 92 1.43 -6.50 -24.64
CA GLY A 92 1.45 -5.14 -25.21
C GLY A 92 0.12 -4.39 -25.05
N ASP A 93 -0.88 -5.01 -24.42
CA ASP A 93 -2.20 -4.42 -24.21
C ASP A 93 -2.36 -3.81 -22.83
N SER A 94 -3.24 -2.78 -22.74
CA SER A 94 -3.53 -2.12 -21.47
C SER A 94 -4.25 -3.08 -20.52
N PRO A 95 -3.71 -3.30 -19.28
CA PRO A 95 -4.27 -4.21 -18.28
C PRO A 95 -5.50 -3.61 -17.58
N THR A 96 -6.49 -3.14 -18.34
CA THR A 96 -7.65 -2.38 -17.85
C THR A 96 -8.49 -3.19 -16.85
N VAL A 97 -8.71 -4.48 -17.12
CA VAL A 97 -9.51 -5.36 -16.26
C VAL A 97 -8.87 -5.48 -14.86
N TYR A 98 -7.56 -5.65 -14.81
CA TYR A 98 -6.83 -5.78 -13.54
C TYR A 98 -6.81 -4.47 -12.74
N ARG A 99 -6.86 -3.32 -13.41
CA ARG A 99 -7.02 -2.02 -12.78
C ARG A 99 -8.37 -1.88 -12.10
N TYR A 100 -9.45 -2.37 -12.72
CA TYR A 100 -10.78 -2.37 -12.08
C TYR A 100 -10.84 -3.32 -10.88
N ILE A 101 -10.16 -4.47 -10.93
CA ILE A 101 -10.07 -5.40 -9.80
C ILE A 101 -9.35 -4.74 -8.63
N ASP A 102 -8.24 -4.06 -8.89
CA ASP A 102 -7.52 -3.30 -7.85
C ASP A 102 -8.42 -2.25 -7.20
N TRP A 103 -9.11 -1.44 -8.01
CA TRP A 103 -9.99 -0.39 -7.51
C TRP A 103 -11.17 -0.93 -6.69
N LEU A 104 -11.70 -2.07 -7.05
CA LEU A 104 -12.79 -2.71 -6.31
C LEU A 104 -12.39 -3.03 -4.86
N ILE A 105 -11.11 -3.26 -4.62
CA ILE A 105 -10.55 -3.56 -3.29
C ILE A 105 -10.02 -2.29 -2.64
N THR A 106 -9.23 -1.50 -3.35
CA THR A 106 -8.49 -0.36 -2.78
C THR A 106 -9.38 0.85 -2.51
N VAL A 107 -10.39 1.11 -3.35
CA VAL A 107 -11.30 2.27 -3.17
C VAL A 107 -12.13 2.16 -1.89
N PRO A 108 -12.77 1.03 -1.55
CA PRO A 108 -13.45 0.90 -0.26
C PRO A 108 -12.51 1.08 0.94
N LEU A 109 -11.29 0.57 0.86
CA LEU A 109 -10.28 0.76 1.91
C LEU A 109 -9.88 2.23 2.06
N GLN A 110 -9.72 2.96 0.96
CA GLN A 110 -9.46 4.41 0.97
C GLN A 110 -10.62 5.20 1.59
N MET A 111 -11.87 4.81 1.35
CA MET A 111 -13.03 5.42 1.99
C MET A 111 -13.02 5.21 3.50
N ILE A 112 -12.67 4.00 3.96
CA ILE A 112 -12.50 3.71 5.38
C ILE A 112 -11.36 4.55 5.97
N GLU A 113 -10.23 4.65 5.28
CA GLU A 113 -9.10 5.47 5.71
C GLU A 113 -9.49 6.94 5.86
N PHE A 114 -10.18 7.49 4.87
CA PHE A 114 -10.67 8.86 4.89
C PHE A 114 -11.60 9.12 6.10
N TYR A 115 -12.52 8.19 6.37
CA TYR A 115 -13.37 8.26 7.56
C TYR A 115 -12.56 8.23 8.86
N LEU A 116 -11.56 7.38 8.97
CA LEU A 116 -10.71 7.26 10.16
C LEU A 116 -9.89 8.55 10.41
N ILE A 117 -9.38 9.17 9.35
CA ILE A 117 -8.68 10.45 9.41
C ILE A 117 -9.61 11.54 9.94
N LEU A 118 -10.80 11.67 9.37
CA LEU A 118 -11.79 12.66 9.81
C LEU A 118 -12.22 12.44 11.26
N ALA A 119 -12.41 11.20 11.67
CA ALA A 119 -12.76 10.84 13.06
C ALA A 119 -11.62 11.20 14.03
N ALA A 120 -10.36 10.96 13.65
CA ALA A 120 -9.20 11.30 14.46
C ALA A 120 -9.03 12.82 14.63
N VAL A 121 -9.17 13.59 13.54
CA VAL A 121 -9.11 15.06 13.54
C VAL A 121 -10.24 15.66 14.39
N ARG A 122 -11.47 15.16 14.23
CA ARG A 122 -12.62 15.62 15.02
C ARG A 122 -12.42 15.40 16.52
N LYS A 123 -11.89 14.23 16.91
CA LYS A 123 -11.58 13.91 18.30
C LYS A 123 -10.44 14.75 18.88
N ALA A 124 -9.46 15.11 18.07
CA ALA A 124 -8.37 16.01 18.47
C ALA A 124 -8.92 17.42 18.71
N ASN A 125 -9.75 17.93 17.78
CA ASN A 125 -10.33 19.28 17.87
C ASN A 125 -11.27 19.45 19.07
N SER A 126 -12.06 18.42 19.41
CA SER A 126 -12.93 18.47 20.60
C SER A 126 -12.12 18.53 21.91
N ARG A 127 -10.96 17.89 21.99
CA ARG A 127 -10.08 17.97 23.17
C ARG A 127 -9.45 19.36 23.33
N VAL A 128 -9.06 19.99 22.24
CA VAL A 128 -8.53 21.36 22.26
C VAL A 128 -9.61 22.33 22.73
N CYS A 129 -10.83 22.19 22.24
CA CYS A 129 -11.96 23.02 22.66
C CYS A 129 -12.26 22.87 24.16
N PHE A 130 -12.19 21.67 24.71
CA PHE A 130 -12.37 21.41 26.15
C PHE A 130 -11.23 21.97 27.01
N SER A 131 -10.02 22.03 26.47
CA SER A 131 -8.84 22.55 27.20
C SER A 131 -8.77 24.08 27.23
N TYR A 132 -9.43 24.76 26.29
CA TYR A 132 -9.48 26.22 26.21
C TYR A 132 -10.86 26.82 26.53
N SER A 133 -11.81 25.98 26.89
CA SER A 133 -13.14 26.46 27.21
C SER A 133 -13.23 26.80 28.68
N CYS A 134 -13.16 28.10 28.94
CA CYS A 134 -13.71 28.88 30.05
C CYS A 134 -13.10 28.67 31.41
#